data_278e60b994d7e1608326eacf95dd25f4
#
_entry.id   278e60b994d7e1608326eacf95dd25f4
#
_cell.length_a   1.000
_cell.length_b   1.000
_cell.length_c   1.000
_cell.angle_alpha   90.00
_cell.angle_beta   90.00
_cell.angle_gamma   90.00
#
_symmetry.space_group_name_H-M   'P 1'
#
loop_
_entity.id
_entity.type
_entity.pdbx_description
1 polymer ?
#
loop_
_entity_poly.entity_id
_entity_poly.type
_entity_poly.pdbx_seq_one_letter_code
_entity_poly.pdbx_strand_id
1 'polypeptide(L)'
;LMRRERNRPTLSQQYARWLALLFIALEVVTAAAALTFIVLPMARRAADDLAGLMVLSAQTWSELPPETRPVFEEELTRGYQLALRPGMPPPADTGLRHGFYIRFLEQAFERRLGYAVFFLEQVGPDGGRWLWTVVPGGGGPIGVGLSVDRMQTQPLGALAVALLIGTVLVGLLSWWLARRIALPVARLEVAASQLAQGASPALLPESGPRELADLA
;
A
#
# COMPACT_ATOMS: atom_id res chain seq x y z
N LEU A 1 32.32 43.79 -1.15
CA LEU A 1 31.01 43.44 -0.57
C LEU A 1 30.07 43.07 -1.71
N MET A 2 30.20 41.84 -2.21
CA MET A 2 29.28 41.29 -3.23
C MET A 2 27.94 41.00 -2.57
N ARG A 3 26.94 41.80 -2.91
CA ARG A 3 25.56 41.65 -2.52
C ARG A 3 25.05 40.34 -3.15
N ARG A 4 24.78 39.29 -2.32
CA ARG A 4 24.06 38.10 -2.72
C ARG A 4 22.66 38.54 -3.19
N GLU A 5 22.45 38.66 -4.50
CA GLU A 5 21.12 38.73 -5.08
C GLU A 5 20.40 37.43 -4.68
N ARG A 6 19.50 37.54 -3.72
CA ARG A 6 18.56 36.46 -3.38
C ARG A 6 17.79 36.19 -4.66
N ASN A 7 18.01 35.02 -5.24
CA ASN A 7 17.19 34.46 -6.31
C ASN A 7 15.73 34.37 -5.80
N ARG A 8 14.97 35.44 -5.98
CA ARG A 8 13.55 35.45 -5.68
C ARG A 8 12.89 34.53 -6.73
N PRO A 9 12.15 33.50 -6.32
CA PRO A 9 11.47 32.62 -7.28
C PRO A 9 10.52 33.47 -8.14
N THR A 10 10.54 33.25 -9.45
CA THR A 10 9.63 33.90 -10.37
C THR A 10 8.18 33.49 -10.02
N LEU A 11 7.20 34.35 -10.28
CA LEU A 11 5.78 34.06 -10.04
C LEU A 11 5.37 32.71 -10.64
N SER A 12 5.84 32.40 -11.85
CA SER A 12 5.60 31.10 -12.50
C SER A 12 6.14 29.90 -11.71
N GLN A 13 7.32 30.02 -11.10
CA GLN A 13 7.88 28.97 -10.24
C GLN A 13 7.09 28.81 -8.94
N GLN A 14 6.57 29.90 -8.42
CA GLN A 14 5.73 29.89 -7.23
C GLN A 14 4.40 29.20 -7.49
N TYR A 15 3.71 29.52 -8.58
CA TYR A 15 2.47 28.85 -8.98
C TYR A 15 2.67 27.35 -9.27
N ALA A 16 3.74 27.00 -9.98
CA ALA A 16 4.07 25.60 -10.25
C ALA A 16 4.31 24.79 -8.95
N ARG A 17 4.98 25.40 -7.95
CA ARG A 17 5.18 24.77 -6.63
C ARG A 17 3.86 24.58 -5.87
N TRP A 18 3.00 25.60 -5.85
CA TRP A 18 1.70 25.49 -5.19
C TRP A 18 0.81 24.44 -5.85
N LEU A 19 0.81 24.37 -7.18
CA LEU A 19 0.10 23.34 -7.93
C LEU A 19 0.63 21.94 -7.61
N ALA A 20 1.93 21.76 -7.63
CA ALA A 20 2.57 20.48 -7.26
C ALA A 20 2.23 20.07 -5.83
N LEU A 21 2.29 21.00 -4.86
CA LEU A 21 1.92 20.72 -3.47
C LEU A 21 0.45 20.33 -3.34
N LEU A 22 -0.46 21.00 -4.07
CA LEU A 22 -1.87 20.65 -4.07
C LEU A 22 -2.11 19.24 -4.61
N PHE A 23 -1.45 18.85 -5.70
CA PHE A 23 -1.55 17.51 -6.26
C PHE A 23 -0.98 16.44 -5.31
N ILE A 24 0.18 16.69 -4.70
CA ILE A 24 0.75 15.78 -3.70
C ILE A 24 -0.21 15.64 -2.51
N ALA A 25 -0.77 16.73 -2.02
CA ALA A 25 -1.75 16.67 -0.93
C ALA A 25 -2.99 15.85 -1.33
N LEU A 26 -3.50 16.04 -2.54
CA LEU A 26 -4.63 15.25 -3.06
C LEU A 26 -4.27 13.76 -3.15
N GLU A 27 -3.06 13.43 -3.63
CA GLU A 27 -2.59 12.04 -3.72
C GLU A 27 -2.49 11.40 -2.34
N VAL A 28 -1.93 12.10 -1.36
CA VAL A 28 -1.85 11.62 0.03
C VAL A 28 -3.23 11.39 0.63
N VAL A 29 -4.18 12.31 0.42
CA VAL A 29 -5.57 12.15 0.90
C VAL A 29 -6.24 10.95 0.23
N THR A 30 -6.07 10.79 -1.07
CA THR A 30 -6.64 9.65 -1.82
C THR A 30 -6.04 8.32 -1.34
N ALA A 31 -4.72 8.28 -1.13
CA ALA A 31 -4.04 7.11 -0.59
C ALA A 31 -4.50 6.76 0.83
N ALA A 32 -4.63 7.76 1.69
CA ALA A 32 -5.14 7.58 3.05
C ALA A 32 -6.60 7.07 3.03
N ALA A 33 -7.43 7.61 2.15
CA ALA A 33 -8.81 7.15 1.96
C ALA A 33 -8.84 5.70 1.45
N ALA A 34 -8.06 5.35 0.44
CA ALA A 34 -7.97 3.98 -0.07
C ALA A 34 -7.49 2.99 1.02
N LEU A 35 -6.48 3.39 1.79
CA LEU A 35 -5.97 2.58 2.89
C LEU A 35 -7.04 2.36 3.97
N THR A 36 -7.73 3.40 4.39
CA THR A 36 -8.69 3.33 5.52
C THR A 36 -10.02 2.70 5.12
N PHE A 37 -10.53 2.96 3.92
CA PHE A 37 -11.87 2.52 3.50
C PHE A 37 -11.86 1.24 2.66
N ILE A 38 -10.74 0.88 2.06
CA ILE A 38 -10.66 -0.31 1.20
C ILE A 38 -9.70 -1.34 1.79
N VAL A 39 -8.41 -1.01 1.91
CA VAL A 39 -7.36 -1.99 2.25
C VAL A 39 -7.54 -2.54 3.67
N LEU A 40 -7.74 -1.67 4.67
CA LEU A 40 -7.90 -2.07 6.06
C LEU A 40 -9.16 -2.93 6.30
N PRO A 41 -10.36 -2.56 5.81
CA PRO A 41 -11.54 -3.40 5.98
C PRO A 41 -11.42 -4.74 5.25
N MET A 42 -10.83 -4.77 4.05
CA MET A 42 -10.61 -6.02 3.32
C MET A 42 -9.63 -6.93 4.06
N ALA A 43 -8.51 -6.39 4.57
CA ALA A 43 -7.55 -7.17 5.34
C ALA A 43 -8.16 -7.74 6.63
N ARG A 44 -9.01 -6.97 7.32
CA ARG A 44 -9.73 -7.44 8.51
C ARG A 44 -10.71 -8.56 8.19
N ARG A 45 -11.51 -8.40 7.12
CA ARG A 45 -12.46 -9.44 6.68
C ARG A 45 -11.73 -10.71 6.27
N ALA A 46 -10.69 -10.60 5.47
CA ALA A 46 -9.88 -11.75 5.07
C ALA A 46 -9.24 -12.47 6.27
N ALA A 47 -8.78 -11.73 7.29
CA ALA A 47 -8.28 -12.31 8.52
C ALA A 47 -9.40 -13.02 9.34
N ASP A 48 -10.60 -12.43 9.39
CA ASP A 48 -11.76 -13.03 10.05
C ASP A 48 -12.21 -14.34 9.37
N ASP A 49 -12.28 -14.33 8.04
CA ASP A 49 -12.66 -15.50 7.26
C ASP A 49 -11.63 -16.63 7.40
N LEU A 50 -10.34 -16.25 7.37
CA LEU A 50 -9.25 -17.22 7.55
C LEU A 50 -9.23 -17.81 8.96
N ALA A 51 -9.38 -16.98 9.99
CA ALA A 51 -9.47 -17.47 11.37
C ALA A 51 -10.67 -18.42 11.54
N GLY A 52 -11.82 -18.07 10.92
CA GLY A 52 -12.99 -18.94 10.90
C GLY A 52 -12.72 -20.28 10.24
N LEU A 53 -12.07 -20.28 9.09
CA LEU A 53 -11.71 -21.50 8.38
C LEU A 53 -10.75 -22.37 9.20
N MET A 54 -9.71 -21.77 9.81
CA MET A 54 -8.73 -22.50 10.63
C MET A 54 -9.39 -23.14 11.86
N VAL A 55 -10.26 -22.41 12.57
CA VAL A 55 -10.99 -22.94 13.73
C VAL A 55 -11.94 -24.05 13.31
N LEU A 56 -12.74 -23.83 12.25
CA LEU A 56 -13.66 -24.83 11.74
C LEU A 56 -12.93 -26.09 11.27
N SER A 57 -11.80 -25.95 10.59
CA SER A 57 -10.99 -27.08 10.13
C SER A 57 -10.48 -27.92 11.30
N ALA A 58 -10.02 -27.27 12.39
CA ALA A 58 -9.57 -27.97 13.60
C ALA A 58 -10.72 -28.71 14.29
N GLN A 59 -11.90 -28.09 14.39
CA GLN A 59 -13.09 -28.70 14.95
C GLN A 59 -13.57 -29.91 14.12
N THR A 60 -13.68 -29.72 12.80
CA THR A 60 -14.09 -30.80 11.87
C THR A 60 -13.10 -31.99 11.97
N TRP A 61 -11.79 -31.69 11.96
CA TRP A 61 -10.77 -32.73 12.08
C TRP A 61 -10.91 -33.54 13.38
N SER A 62 -11.25 -32.87 14.50
CA SER A 62 -11.42 -33.55 15.79
C SER A 62 -12.63 -34.49 15.82
N GLU A 63 -13.67 -34.20 15.04
CA GLU A 63 -14.89 -34.98 14.93
C GLU A 63 -14.80 -36.14 13.91
N LEU A 64 -13.84 -36.04 12.95
CA LEU A 64 -13.68 -37.05 11.92
C LEU A 64 -13.09 -38.37 12.48
N PRO A 65 -13.58 -39.54 11.95
CA PRO A 65 -12.97 -40.84 12.21
C PRO A 65 -11.48 -40.84 11.81
N PRO A 66 -10.63 -41.56 12.53
CA PRO A 66 -9.18 -41.59 12.26
C PRO A 66 -8.82 -41.96 10.82
N GLU A 67 -9.63 -42.82 10.19
CA GLU A 67 -9.37 -43.29 8.82
C GLU A 67 -9.57 -42.19 7.75
N THR A 68 -10.41 -41.20 8.02
CA THR A 68 -10.74 -40.12 7.07
C THR A 68 -9.87 -38.91 7.24
N ARG A 69 -9.17 -38.76 8.37
CA ARG A 69 -8.32 -37.63 8.68
C ARG A 69 -7.21 -37.37 7.65
N PRO A 70 -6.46 -38.38 7.14
CA PRO A 70 -5.40 -38.16 6.17
C PRO A 70 -5.91 -37.55 4.86
N VAL A 71 -7.08 -37.98 4.39
CA VAL A 71 -7.69 -37.42 3.16
C VAL A 71 -8.11 -35.97 3.37
N PHE A 72 -8.65 -35.67 4.52
CA PHE A 72 -9.03 -34.30 4.88
C PHE A 72 -7.81 -33.37 5.01
N GLU A 73 -6.73 -33.83 5.63
CA GLU A 73 -5.46 -33.08 5.74
C GLU A 73 -4.85 -32.79 4.38
N GLU A 74 -4.87 -33.77 3.47
CA GLU A 74 -4.36 -33.61 2.11
C GLU A 74 -5.19 -32.58 1.33
N GLU A 75 -6.51 -32.61 1.46
CA GLU A 75 -7.40 -31.65 0.81
C GLU A 75 -7.21 -30.23 1.36
N LEU A 76 -7.08 -30.09 2.69
CA LEU A 76 -6.78 -28.80 3.31
C LEU A 76 -5.44 -28.23 2.86
N THR A 77 -4.41 -29.07 2.74
CA THR A 77 -3.09 -28.64 2.30
C THR A 77 -3.11 -28.23 0.83
N ARG A 78 -3.75 -29.03 -0.03
CA ARG A 78 -3.82 -28.79 -1.48
C ARG A 78 -4.73 -27.62 -1.83
N GLY A 79 -5.93 -27.56 -1.24
CA GLY A 79 -6.95 -26.57 -1.58
C GLY A 79 -6.79 -25.24 -0.85
N TYR A 80 -6.35 -25.30 0.40
CA TYR A 80 -6.34 -24.12 1.30
C TYR A 80 -4.98 -23.75 1.85
N GLN A 81 -3.92 -24.51 1.54
CA GLN A 81 -2.56 -24.31 2.09
C GLN A 81 -2.57 -24.26 3.62
N LEU A 82 -3.41 -25.07 4.23
CA LEU A 82 -3.53 -25.25 5.66
C LEU A 82 -3.00 -26.64 6.05
N ALA A 83 -2.29 -26.72 7.17
CA ALA A 83 -1.81 -27.99 7.73
C ALA A 83 -2.30 -28.15 9.17
N LEU A 84 -2.59 -29.37 9.57
CA LEU A 84 -3.05 -29.71 10.92
C LEU A 84 -2.01 -30.61 11.62
N ARG A 85 -1.75 -30.35 12.91
CA ARG A 85 -0.86 -31.18 13.75
C ARG A 85 -1.49 -31.39 15.12
N PRO A 86 -1.97 -32.57 15.44
CA PRO A 86 -2.50 -32.86 16.78
C PRO A 86 -1.38 -32.83 17.83
N GLY A 87 -1.75 -32.40 19.05
CA GLY A 87 -0.82 -32.40 20.20
C GLY A 87 0.31 -31.35 20.14
N MET A 88 0.24 -30.38 19.25
CA MET A 88 1.21 -29.31 19.19
C MET A 88 1.08 -28.42 20.44
N PRO A 89 2.17 -28.15 21.18
CA PRO A 89 2.12 -27.20 22.31
C PRO A 89 1.84 -25.79 21.80
N PRO A 90 1.15 -24.94 22.60
CA PRO A 90 0.94 -23.55 22.23
C PRO A 90 2.29 -22.85 22.04
N PRO A 91 2.42 -22.01 21.01
CA PRO A 91 3.63 -21.26 20.82
C PRO A 91 3.86 -20.32 22.02
N ALA A 92 5.08 -20.30 22.53
CA ALA A 92 5.49 -19.33 23.50
C ALA A 92 5.51 -17.93 22.84
N ASP A 93 5.19 -16.88 23.60
CA ASP A 93 5.34 -15.51 23.14
C ASP A 93 6.82 -15.25 22.84
N THR A 94 7.18 -15.26 21.55
CA THR A 94 8.57 -15.11 21.11
C THR A 94 8.93 -13.65 20.83
N GLY A 95 8.01 -12.70 21.06
CA GLY A 95 8.24 -11.27 20.78
C GLY A 95 8.52 -10.98 19.30
N LEU A 96 8.32 -11.93 18.41
CA LEU A 96 8.51 -11.76 16.97
C LEU A 96 7.51 -10.73 16.45
N ARG A 97 8.03 -9.66 15.88
CA ARG A 97 7.23 -8.64 15.20
C ARG A 97 6.66 -9.23 13.92
N HIS A 98 5.50 -9.82 14.04
CA HIS A 98 4.75 -10.30 12.91
C HIS A 98 4.26 -9.11 12.07
N GLY A 99 4.18 -9.31 10.75
CA GLY A 99 3.69 -8.28 9.83
C GLY A 99 2.27 -7.81 10.18
N PHE A 100 1.90 -6.67 9.66
CA PHE A 100 0.62 -5.98 9.93
C PHE A 100 -0.62 -6.90 9.79
N TYR A 101 -0.62 -7.83 8.84
CA TYR A 101 -1.72 -8.78 8.63
C TYR A 101 -1.87 -9.79 9.77
N ILE A 102 -0.77 -10.25 10.36
CA ILE A 102 -0.82 -11.24 11.45
C ILE A 102 -1.51 -10.66 12.68
N ARG A 103 -1.33 -9.37 12.95
CA ARG A 103 -2.04 -8.70 14.04
C ARG A 103 -3.57 -8.72 13.86
N PHE A 104 -4.06 -8.61 12.62
CA PHE A 104 -5.49 -8.76 12.35
C PHE A 104 -5.95 -10.20 12.53
N LEU A 105 -5.10 -11.15 12.16
CA LEU A 105 -5.40 -12.57 12.33
C LEU A 105 -5.44 -12.93 13.83
N GLU A 106 -4.48 -12.46 14.63
CA GLU A 106 -4.49 -12.62 16.09
C GLU A 106 -5.76 -12.04 16.73
N GLN A 107 -6.14 -10.82 16.35
CA GLN A 107 -7.38 -10.19 16.81
C GLN A 107 -8.63 -10.96 16.38
N ALA A 108 -8.63 -11.55 15.17
CA ALA A 108 -9.74 -12.36 14.70
C ALA A 108 -9.88 -13.66 15.50
N PHE A 109 -8.77 -14.30 15.85
CA PHE A 109 -8.75 -15.46 16.72
C PHE A 109 -9.19 -15.13 18.15
N GLU A 110 -8.70 -14.04 18.73
CA GLU A 110 -9.07 -13.58 20.06
C GLU A 110 -10.57 -13.32 20.18
N ARG A 111 -11.19 -12.72 19.17
CA ARG A 111 -12.64 -12.50 19.13
C ARG A 111 -13.43 -13.81 19.07
N ARG A 112 -12.90 -14.86 18.42
CA ARG A 112 -13.59 -16.16 18.27
C ARG A 112 -13.38 -17.10 19.44
N LEU A 113 -12.17 -17.12 19.97
CA LEU A 113 -11.77 -18.07 21.03
C LEU A 113 -11.88 -17.47 22.45
N GLY A 114 -11.90 -16.12 22.57
CA GLY A 114 -12.00 -15.44 23.85
C GLY A 114 -10.66 -15.31 24.61
N TYR A 115 -9.55 -15.70 24.01
CA TYR A 115 -8.21 -15.58 24.56
C TYR A 115 -7.18 -15.20 23.48
N ALA A 116 -6.06 -14.60 23.90
CA ALA A 116 -4.99 -14.22 23.01
C ALA A 116 -4.32 -15.42 22.37
N VAL A 117 -4.12 -15.36 21.06
CA VAL A 117 -3.50 -16.42 20.27
C VAL A 117 -2.26 -15.86 19.62
N PHE A 118 -1.18 -16.64 19.68
CA PHE A 118 0.11 -16.27 19.09
C PHE A 118 0.44 -17.17 17.90
N PHE A 119 1.16 -16.63 16.94
CA PHE A 119 1.65 -17.37 15.79
C PHE A 119 3.15 -17.60 15.91
N LEU A 120 3.59 -18.84 15.65
CA LEU A 120 4.99 -19.24 15.55
C LEU A 120 5.34 -19.46 14.09
N GLU A 121 6.38 -18.79 13.60
CA GLU A 121 6.93 -19.06 12.27
C GLU A 121 7.87 -20.28 12.35
N GLN A 122 7.62 -21.27 11.52
CA GLN A 122 8.42 -22.48 11.41
C GLN A 122 8.71 -22.79 9.94
N VAL A 123 9.94 -23.19 9.66
CA VAL A 123 10.32 -23.67 8.33
C VAL A 123 9.90 -25.14 8.21
N GLY A 124 9.10 -25.45 7.20
CA GLY A 124 8.68 -26.82 6.90
C GLY A 124 9.80 -27.65 6.25
N PRO A 125 9.62 -28.96 6.14
CA PRO A 125 10.61 -29.86 5.53
C PRO A 125 10.84 -29.60 4.03
N ASP A 126 9.89 -28.95 3.38
CA ASP A 126 9.93 -28.48 2.00
C ASP A 126 10.63 -27.12 1.82
N GLY A 127 11.15 -26.53 2.91
CA GLY A 127 11.74 -25.19 2.92
C GLY A 127 10.72 -24.07 2.93
N GLY A 128 9.43 -24.36 2.85
CA GLY A 128 8.33 -23.39 2.94
C GLY A 128 8.22 -22.83 4.37
N ARG A 129 7.84 -21.56 4.47
CA ARG A 129 7.58 -20.92 5.76
C ARG A 129 6.12 -21.09 6.15
N TRP A 130 5.90 -21.57 7.36
CA TRP A 130 4.58 -21.82 7.92
C TRP A 130 4.37 -21.03 9.19
N LEU A 131 3.20 -20.47 9.36
CA LEU A 131 2.74 -19.83 10.59
C LEU A 131 1.82 -20.79 11.33
N TRP A 132 2.25 -21.22 12.51
CA TRP A 132 1.52 -22.16 13.33
C TRP A 132 0.86 -21.46 14.52
N THR A 133 -0.36 -21.85 14.79
CA THR A 133 -1.07 -21.50 16.02
C THR A 133 -1.78 -22.72 16.57
N VAL A 134 -2.24 -22.66 17.82
CA VAL A 134 -2.95 -23.76 18.47
C VAL A 134 -4.39 -23.38 18.74
N VAL A 135 -5.28 -24.26 18.31
CA VAL A 135 -6.72 -24.14 18.49
C VAL A 135 -7.21 -25.30 19.33
N PRO A 136 -8.18 -25.13 20.25
CA PRO A 136 -8.75 -26.21 21.01
C PRO A 136 -9.58 -27.12 20.07
N GLY A 137 -9.32 -28.43 20.18
CA GLY A 137 -10.13 -29.46 19.51
C GLY A 137 -10.78 -30.37 20.55
N GLY A 138 -11.78 -31.16 20.14
CA GLY A 138 -12.50 -32.07 21.03
C GLY A 138 -11.67 -33.15 21.70
N GLY A 139 -10.46 -33.46 21.17
CA GLY A 139 -9.52 -34.43 21.71
C GLY A 139 -8.22 -33.83 22.25
N GLY A 140 -8.09 -32.50 22.38
CA GLY A 140 -6.89 -31.81 22.82
C GLY A 140 -6.47 -30.68 21.89
N PRO A 141 -5.32 -30.02 22.15
CA PRO A 141 -4.85 -28.91 21.34
C PRO A 141 -4.45 -29.39 19.94
N ILE A 142 -4.89 -28.65 18.92
CA ILE A 142 -4.58 -28.91 17.52
C ILE A 142 -3.79 -27.73 16.98
N GLY A 143 -2.56 -27.97 16.51
CA GLY A 143 -1.78 -26.99 15.78
C GLY A 143 -2.37 -26.82 14.38
N VAL A 144 -2.68 -25.58 14.01
CA VAL A 144 -3.12 -25.21 12.67
C VAL A 144 -2.02 -24.34 12.04
N GLY A 145 -1.49 -24.81 10.92
CA GLY A 145 -0.45 -24.14 10.17
C GLY A 145 -1.01 -23.48 8.91
N LEU A 146 -0.51 -22.31 8.60
CA LEU A 146 -0.81 -21.55 7.39
C LEU A 146 0.49 -21.29 6.62
N SER A 147 0.51 -21.59 5.33
CA SER A 147 1.65 -21.25 4.49
C SER A 147 1.78 -19.73 4.32
N VAL A 148 2.99 -19.20 4.55
CA VAL A 148 3.28 -17.76 4.36
C VAL A 148 3.12 -17.35 2.90
N ASP A 149 3.34 -18.28 1.95
CA ASP A 149 3.20 -17.99 0.52
C ASP A 149 1.77 -17.60 0.13
N ARG A 150 0.77 -18.09 0.86
CA ARG A 150 -0.62 -17.65 0.71
C ARG A 150 -0.82 -16.17 1.06
N MET A 151 0.02 -15.59 1.92
CA MET A 151 -0.08 -14.19 2.35
C MET A 151 0.59 -13.24 1.36
N GLN A 152 1.26 -13.73 0.32
CA GLN A 152 2.03 -12.90 -0.62
C GLN A 152 1.18 -12.10 -1.61
N THR A 153 -0.15 -12.16 -1.57
CA THR A 153 -0.99 -11.16 -2.25
C THR A 153 -0.74 -9.80 -1.59
N GLN A 154 0.11 -9.00 -2.22
CA GLN A 154 0.63 -7.73 -1.67
C GLN A 154 -0.26 -6.55 -2.10
N PRO A 155 -1.44 -6.31 -1.49
CA PRO A 155 -2.24 -5.14 -1.81
C PRO A 155 -1.50 -3.83 -1.48
N LEU A 156 -0.60 -3.88 -0.48
CA LEU A 156 0.27 -2.76 -0.14
C LEU A 156 1.31 -2.48 -1.23
N GLY A 157 1.84 -3.51 -1.88
CA GLY A 157 2.76 -3.35 -3.02
C GLY A 157 2.07 -2.70 -4.22
N ALA A 158 0.87 -3.16 -4.56
CA ALA A 158 0.08 -2.56 -5.63
C ALA A 158 -0.28 -1.09 -5.33
N LEU A 159 -0.65 -0.77 -4.08
CA LEU A 159 -0.91 0.60 -3.65
C LEU A 159 0.36 1.46 -3.75
N ALA A 160 1.52 0.96 -3.30
CA ALA A 160 2.79 1.67 -3.40
C ALA A 160 3.18 1.95 -4.85
N VAL A 161 3.01 0.98 -5.75
CA VAL A 161 3.25 1.16 -7.20
C VAL A 161 2.28 2.19 -7.78
N ALA A 162 1.01 2.14 -7.45
CA ALA A 162 0.02 3.11 -7.92
C ALA A 162 0.37 4.54 -7.47
N LEU A 163 0.78 4.72 -6.21
CA LEU A 163 1.23 6.01 -5.68
C LEU A 163 2.50 6.52 -6.39
N LEU A 164 3.46 5.64 -6.63
CA LEU A 164 4.68 5.99 -7.35
C LEU A 164 4.36 6.48 -8.78
N ILE A 165 3.50 5.75 -9.48
CA ILE A 165 3.06 6.13 -10.84
C ILE A 165 2.33 7.47 -10.79
N GLY A 166 1.43 7.68 -9.83
CA GLY A 166 0.72 8.94 -9.62
C GLY A 166 1.69 10.11 -9.41
N THR A 167 2.64 9.95 -8.49
CA THR A 167 3.67 10.98 -8.22
C THR A 167 4.48 11.34 -9.46
N VAL A 168 4.91 10.33 -10.24
CA VAL A 168 5.65 10.55 -11.48
C VAL A 168 4.80 11.29 -12.52
N LEU A 169 3.55 10.88 -12.71
CA LEU A 169 2.63 11.54 -13.64
C LEU A 169 2.36 12.99 -13.26
N VAL A 170 2.14 13.26 -11.97
CA VAL A 170 1.97 14.63 -11.44
C VAL A 170 3.23 15.47 -11.70
N GLY A 171 4.41 14.92 -11.43
CA GLY A 171 5.68 15.60 -11.70
C GLY A 171 5.85 15.96 -13.19
N LEU A 172 5.59 15.00 -14.08
CA LEU A 172 5.67 15.20 -15.53
C LEU A 172 4.66 16.25 -16.03
N LEU A 173 3.41 16.15 -15.56
CA LEU A 173 2.36 17.08 -15.93
C LEU A 173 2.67 18.51 -15.44
N SER A 174 3.11 18.64 -14.19
CA SER A 174 3.51 19.92 -13.60
C SER A 174 4.69 20.55 -14.37
N TRP A 175 5.69 19.74 -14.71
CA TRP A 175 6.84 20.18 -15.52
C TRP A 175 6.43 20.61 -16.94
N TRP A 176 5.55 19.82 -17.60
CA TRP A 176 5.03 20.14 -18.92
C TRP A 176 4.20 21.43 -18.92
N LEU A 177 3.31 21.59 -17.92
CA LEU A 177 2.48 22.77 -17.77
C LEU A 177 3.32 24.02 -17.50
N ALA A 178 4.32 23.90 -16.62
CA ALA A 178 5.26 24.99 -16.33
C ALA A 178 6.01 25.45 -17.59
N ARG A 179 6.45 24.52 -18.45
CA ARG A 179 7.12 24.86 -19.71
C ARG A 179 6.19 25.44 -20.76
N ARG A 180 4.96 24.94 -20.85
CA ARG A 180 4.05 25.32 -21.93
C ARG A 180 3.28 26.62 -21.64
N ILE A 181 3.04 26.95 -20.37
CA ILE A 181 2.23 28.11 -19.98
C ILE A 181 3.07 29.14 -19.23
N ALA A 182 3.80 28.74 -18.20
CA ALA A 182 4.48 29.69 -17.32
C ALA A 182 5.67 30.40 -17.99
N LEU A 183 6.44 29.70 -18.83
CA LEU A 183 7.57 30.30 -19.54
C LEU A 183 7.17 31.34 -20.60
N PRO A 184 6.17 31.11 -21.48
CA PRO A 184 5.70 32.11 -22.41
C PRO A 184 5.17 33.37 -21.72
N VAL A 185 4.35 33.19 -20.68
CA VAL A 185 3.79 34.33 -19.92
C VAL A 185 4.87 35.18 -19.27
N ALA A 186 5.91 34.55 -18.68
CA ALA A 186 7.04 35.29 -18.11
C ALA A 186 7.83 36.08 -19.18
N ARG A 187 7.94 35.57 -20.41
CA ARG A 187 8.59 36.29 -21.52
C ARG A 187 7.78 37.50 -21.97
N LEU A 188 6.44 37.41 -22.00
CA LEU A 188 5.58 38.54 -22.31
C LEU A 188 5.66 39.64 -21.25
N GLU A 189 5.76 39.29 -19.96
CA GLU A 189 5.97 40.27 -18.87
C GLU A 189 7.28 41.03 -19.04
N VAL A 190 8.36 40.34 -19.38
CA VAL A 190 9.67 40.98 -19.64
C VAL A 190 9.61 41.89 -20.86
N ALA A 191 8.98 41.44 -21.97
CA ALA A 191 8.83 42.27 -23.18
C ALA A 191 7.97 43.50 -22.92
N ALA A 192 6.87 43.38 -22.19
CA ALA A 192 6.01 44.49 -21.80
C ALA A 192 6.78 45.50 -20.93
N SER A 193 7.61 45.03 -20.01
CA SER A 193 8.45 45.93 -19.17
C SER A 193 9.52 46.65 -19.96
N GLN A 194 10.10 46.03 -20.99
CA GLN A 194 11.06 46.66 -21.89
C GLN A 194 10.41 47.73 -22.77
N LEU A 195 9.20 47.46 -23.29
CA LEU A 195 8.42 48.47 -24.00
C LEU A 195 8.11 49.69 -23.13
N ALA A 196 7.69 49.47 -21.87
CA ALA A 196 7.43 50.57 -20.93
C ALA A 196 8.67 51.39 -20.61
N GLN A 197 9.88 50.86 -20.80
CA GLN A 197 11.16 51.57 -20.62
C GLN A 197 11.70 52.20 -21.90
N GLY A 198 10.93 52.16 -23.01
CA GLY A 198 11.33 52.76 -24.29
C GLY A 198 12.36 51.98 -25.08
N ALA A 199 12.64 50.74 -24.70
CA ALA A 199 13.52 49.83 -25.45
C ALA A 199 12.71 49.13 -26.54
N SER A 200 13.26 48.98 -27.76
CA SER A 200 12.65 48.16 -28.82
C SER A 200 12.67 46.70 -28.39
N PRO A 201 11.54 46.04 -28.25
CA PRO A 201 11.51 44.61 -27.84
C PRO A 201 12.17 43.76 -28.94
N ALA A 202 12.96 42.78 -28.54
CA ALA A 202 13.35 41.71 -29.43
C ALA A 202 12.08 40.99 -29.94
N LEU A 203 12.07 40.66 -31.26
CA LEU A 203 10.96 39.94 -31.90
C LEU A 203 10.48 38.80 -31.03
N LEU A 204 9.25 38.89 -30.57
CA LEU A 204 8.57 37.83 -29.79
C LEU A 204 8.39 36.62 -30.69
N PRO A 205 8.76 35.41 -30.29
CA PRO A 205 8.46 34.22 -31.07
C PRO A 205 6.95 33.99 -31.11
N GLU A 206 6.38 33.92 -32.29
CA GLU A 206 4.95 33.63 -32.57
C GLU A 206 4.53 32.19 -32.18
N SER A 207 5.23 31.56 -31.24
CA SER A 207 5.03 30.17 -30.80
C SER A 207 4.32 30.14 -29.45
N GLY A 208 3.02 29.85 -29.45
CA GLY A 208 2.20 29.71 -28.24
C GLY A 208 0.74 29.40 -28.56
N PRO A 209 -0.14 29.27 -27.52
CA PRO A 209 -1.60 29.22 -27.74
C PRO A 209 -2.05 30.43 -28.56
N ARG A 210 -3.05 30.23 -29.44
CA ARG A 210 -3.54 31.24 -30.40
C ARG A 210 -3.84 32.58 -29.72
N GLU A 211 -4.39 32.55 -28.51
CA GLU A 211 -4.74 33.72 -27.72
C GLU A 211 -3.53 34.58 -27.29
N LEU A 212 -2.33 33.99 -27.26
CA LEU A 212 -1.08 34.69 -26.95
C LEU A 212 -0.34 35.13 -28.23
N ALA A 213 -0.55 34.44 -29.35
CA ALA A 213 0.01 34.83 -30.64
C ALA A 213 -0.68 36.05 -31.21
N ASP A 214 -1.99 36.28 -30.93
CA ASP A 214 -2.74 37.44 -31.36
C ASP A 214 -2.40 38.72 -30.57
N LEU A 215 -1.64 38.60 -29.47
CA LEU A 215 -1.21 39.72 -28.62
C LEU A 215 0.25 40.16 -28.88
N ALA A 216 1.00 39.39 -29.69
CA ALA A 216 2.42 39.66 -30.01
C ALA A 216 2.57 40.41 -31.32
#